data_15644086ca91aa7948d92d2643a49b48
#
_entry.id   15644086ca91aa7948d92d2643a49b48
#
_cell.length_a   1.000
_cell.length_b   1.000
_cell.length_c   1.000
_cell.angle_alpha   90.00
_cell.angle_beta   90.00
_cell.angle_gamma   90.00
#
_symmetry.space_group_name_H-M   'P 1'
#
loop_
_entity.id
_entity.type
_entity.pdbx_description
1 polymer ?
#
loop_
_entity_poly.entity_id
_entity_poly.type
_entity_poly.pdbx_seq_one_letter_code
_entity_poly.pdbx_strand_id
1 'polypeptide(L)'
;MIKKILVSQPKPSSEKSPYYDIMRKHNVELIFRPFIKVERLTPREFRAQRINILDHTAVIFTSRHAIDNFFLLCQEMRIEIPEDIKYFCITETISHYIQ
;
A
#
# COMPACT_ATOMS: atom_id res chain seq x y z
N MET A 1 -7.85 -22.86 25.40
CA MET A 1 -6.65 -21.99 25.40
C MET A 1 -6.13 -21.84 23.98
N ILE A 2 -5.84 -20.63 23.57
CA ILE A 2 -5.28 -20.35 22.25
C ILE A 2 -3.79 -20.71 22.28
N LYS A 3 -3.35 -21.57 21.35
CA LYS A 3 -1.95 -21.99 21.27
C LYS A 3 -1.25 -21.48 20.01
N LYS A 4 -1.96 -21.39 18.89
CA LYS A 4 -1.41 -20.96 17.61
C LYS A 4 -2.33 -19.93 16.98
N ILE A 5 -1.74 -18.89 16.38
CA ILE A 5 -2.49 -17.85 15.68
C ILE A 5 -1.86 -17.68 14.31
N LEU A 6 -2.68 -17.74 13.26
CA LEU A 6 -2.27 -17.47 11.89
C LEU A 6 -2.45 -15.98 11.60
N VAL A 7 -1.37 -15.31 11.23
CA VAL A 7 -1.40 -13.89 10.90
C VAL A 7 -1.22 -13.73 9.39
N SER A 8 -2.17 -13.08 8.75
CA SER A 8 -2.18 -12.92 7.29
C SER A 8 -1.30 -11.74 6.84
N GLN A 9 -0.06 -11.74 7.29
CA GLN A 9 0.93 -10.71 6.97
C GLN A 9 2.30 -11.33 6.82
N PRO A 10 3.23 -10.65 6.13
CA PRO A 10 4.64 -11.06 6.16
C PRO A 10 5.20 -10.99 7.58
N LYS A 11 6.19 -11.81 7.86
CA LYS A 11 6.86 -11.80 9.16
C LYS A 11 7.47 -10.42 9.42
N PRO A 12 7.24 -9.81 10.61
CA PRO A 12 7.82 -8.51 10.93
C PRO A 12 9.35 -8.55 10.88
N SER A 13 9.94 -7.50 10.33
CA SER A 13 11.40 -7.37 10.24
C SER A 13 12.03 -6.87 11.53
N SER A 14 11.25 -6.25 12.41
CA SER A 14 11.73 -5.70 13.69
C SER A 14 11.31 -6.57 14.86
N GLU A 15 12.26 -6.87 15.75
CA GLU A 15 11.98 -7.59 17.00
C GLU A 15 11.11 -6.78 17.97
N LYS A 16 10.95 -5.49 17.73
CA LYS A 16 10.12 -4.62 18.54
C LYS A 16 8.65 -4.62 18.11
N SER A 17 8.29 -5.44 17.13
CA SER A 17 6.91 -5.54 16.67
C SER A 17 5.98 -5.94 17.81
N PRO A 18 4.77 -5.34 17.91
CA PRO A 18 3.77 -5.74 18.91
C PRO A 18 3.38 -7.21 18.85
N TYR A 19 3.52 -7.84 17.67
CA TYR A 19 3.22 -9.27 17.52
C TYR A 19 4.12 -10.13 18.40
N TYR A 20 5.41 -9.80 18.51
CA TYR A 20 6.32 -10.55 19.36
C TYR A 20 6.00 -10.36 20.85
N ASP A 21 5.51 -9.18 21.24
CA ASP A 21 5.07 -8.94 22.60
C ASP A 21 3.87 -9.83 22.96
N ILE A 22 2.94 -10.00 22.02
CA ILE A 22 1.80 -10.90 22.19
C ILE A 22 2.27 -12.34 22.39
N MET A 23 3.27 -12.79 21.60
CA MET A 23 3.83 -14.13 21.74
C MET A 23 4.40 -14.36 23.13
N ARG A 24 5.17 -13.41 23.63
CA ARG A 24 5.80 -13.51 24.95
C ARG A 24 4.82 -13.40 26.09
N LYS A 25 3.89 -12.45 25.99
CA LYS A 25 2.93 -12.15 27.07
C LYS A 25 1.91 -13.25 27.24
N HIS A 26 1.44 -13.83 26.17
CA HIS A 26 0.37 -14.82 26.18
C HIS A 26 0.81 -16.25 25.89
N ASN A 27 2.13 -16.45 25.71
CA ASN A 27 2.72 -17.76 25.43
C ASN A 27 2.00 -18.47 24.25
N VAL A 28 1.80 -17.74 23.15
CA VAL A 28 1.20 -18.25 21.93
C VAL A 28 2.20 -18.24 20.79
N GLU A 29 2.04 -19.14 19.85
CA GLU A 29 2.82 -19.18 18.63
C GLU A 29 2.11 -18.36 17.55
N LEU A 30 2.83 -17.47 16.89
CA LEU A 30 2.32 -16.72 15.74
C LEU A 30 2.96 -17.26 14.47
N ILE A 31 2.13 -17.58 13.49
CA ILE A 31 2.56 -18.06 12.18
C ILE A 31 2.18 -16.98 11.17
N PHE A 32 3.18 -16.41 10.49
CA PHE A 32 2.98 -15.34 9.52
C PHE A 32 2.94 -15.93 8.12
N ARG A 33 1.86 -15.64 7.39
CA ARG A 33 1.71 -16.03 5.97
C ARG A 33 1.02 -14.92 5.23
N PRO A 34 1.69 -14.27 4.27
CA PRO A 34 1.04 -13.26 3.45
C PRO A 34 0.12 -13.92 2.42
N PHE A 35 -1.15 -13.55 2.44
CA PHE A 35 -2.11 -14.00 1.43
C PHE A 35 -2.28 -12.97 0.31
N ILE A 36 -1.79 -11.75 0.53
CA ILE A 36 -1.87 -10.66 -0.44
C ILE A 36 -0.45 -10.16 -0.68
N LYS A 37 -0.09 -10.02 -1.96
CA LYS A 37 1.17 -9.42 -2.37
C LYS A 37 0.87 -8.14 -3.12
N VAL A 38 1.52 -7.04 -2.71
CA VAL A 38 1.38 -5.77 -3.40
C VAL A 38 2.51 -5.62 -4.40
N GLU A 39 2.16 -5.53 -5.68
CA GLU A 39 3.11 -5.28 -6.76
C GLU A 39 2.67 -4.06 -7.52
N ARG A 40 3.61 -3.21 -7.91
CA ARG A 40 3.28 -2.07 -8.74
C ARG A 40 3.20 -2.50 -10.20
N LEU A 41 2.37 -1.81 -10.96
CA LEU A 41 2.36 -1.96 -12.41
C LEU A 41 3.59 -1.29 -13.00
N THR A 42 4.21 -1.96 -13.97
CA THR A 42 5.25 -1.31 -14.77
C THR A 42 4.61 -0.34 -15.76
N PRO A 43 5.35 0.64 -16.28
CA PRO A 43 4.83 1.51 -17.33
C PRO A 43 4.29 0.75 -18.54
N ARG A 44 4.95 -0.34 -18.92
CA ARG A 44 4.50 -1.18 -20.04
C ARG A 44 3.13 -1.81 -19.77
N GLU A 45 2.95 -2.39 -18.58
CA GLU A 45 1.69 -3.00 -18.17
C GLU A 45 0.57 -1.97 -18.11
N PHE A 46 0.86 -0.78 -17.59
CA PHE A 46 -0.11 0.30 -17.49
C PHE A 46 -0.53 0.80 -18.89
N ARG A 47 0.43 0.98 -19.79
CA ARG A 47 0.13 1.39 -21.16
C ARG A 47 -0.78 0.40 -21.89
N ALA A 48 -0.62 -0.89 -21.58
CA ALA A 48 -1.45 -1.93 -22.17
C ALA A 48 -2.94 -1.78 -21.81
N GLN A 49 -3.25 -1.13 -20.69
CA GLN A 49 -4.62 -0.87 -20.26
C GLN A 49 -5.27 0.31 -20.99
N ARG A 50 -4.50 1.08 -21.75
CA ARG A 50 -4.97 2.24 -22.53
C ARG A 50 -5.70 3.29 -21.69
N ILE A 51 -5.23 3.50 -20.48
CA ILE A 51 -5.73 4.55 -19.58
C ILE A 51 -4.85 5.77 -19.73
N ASN A 52 -5.47 6.93 -19.97
CA ASN A 52 -4.74 8.19 -19.99
C ASN A 52 -5.01 8.96 -18.68
N ILE A 53 -3.98 9.07 -17.85
CA ILE A 53 -4.09 9.76 -16.57
C ILE A 53 -4.55 11.20 -16.74
N LEU A 54 -4.07 11.87 -17.77
CA LEU A 54 -4.37 13.29 -18.00
C LEU A 54 -5.80 13.56 -18.47
N ASP A 55 -6.55 12.53 -18.85
CA ASP A 55 -7.98 12.67 -19.14
C ASP A 55 -8.82 12.79 -17.87
N HIS A 56 -8.23 12.61 -16.70
CA HIS A 56 -8.92 12.61 -15.42
C HIS A 56 -8.65 13.89 -14.65
N THR A 57 -9.64 14.38 -13.93
CA THR A 57 -9.53 15.59 -13.12
C THR A 57 -9.35 15.30 -11.63
N ALA A 58 -9.49 14.04 -11.24
CA ALA A 58 -9.35 13.62 -9.86
C ALA A 58 -8.81 12.20 -9.77
N VAL A 59 -8.14 11.91 -8.65
CA VAL A 59 -7.64 10.57 -8.33
C VAL A 59 -8.07 10.22 -6.92
N ILE A 60 -8.58 9.00 -6.74
CA ILE A 60 -8.92 8.47 -5.43
C ILE A 60 -7.87 7.45 -5.02
N PHE A 61 -7.24 7.67 -3.88
CA PHE A 61 -6.27 6.74 -3.31
C PHE A 61 -6.89 5.95 -2.17
N THR A 62 -6.70 4.64 -2.21
CA THR A 62 -7.24 3.73 -1.22
C THR A 62 -6.19 3.20 -0.25
N SER A 63 -4.90 3.49 -0.49
CA SER A 63 -3.79 3.04 0.35
C SER A 63 -2.54 3.87 0.09
N ARG A 64 -1.57 3.78 1.00
CA ARG A 64 -0.25 4.40 0.81
C ARG A 64 0.48 3.81 -0.40
N HIS A 65 0.37 2.50 -0.61
CA HIS A 65 0.99 1.85 -1.75
C HIS A 65 0.44 2.41 -3.07
N ALA A 66 -0.85 2.71 -3.10
CA ALA A 66 -1.47 3.31 -4.28
C ALA A 66 -0.88 4.70 -4.57
N ILE A 67 -0.65 5.50 -3.53
CA ILE A 67 -0.04 6.83 -3.65
C ILE A 67 1.38 6.71 -4.21
N ASP A 68 2.22 5.91 -3.57
CA ASP A 68 3.61 5.75 -3.96
C ASP A 68 3.73 5.22 -5.39
N ASN A 69 2.95 4.21 -5.72
CA ASN A 69 2.99 3.59 -7.04
C ASN A 69 2.46 4.50 -8.14
N PHE A 70 1.44 5.30 -7.83
CA PHE A 70 0.91 6.27 -8.79
C PHE A 70 1.96 7.33 -9.16
N PHE A 71 2.57 7.95 -8.16
CA PHE A 71 3.57 8.99 -8.43
C PHE A 71 4.83 8.44 -9.07
N LEU A 72 5.25 7.24 -8.68
CA LEU A 72 6.38 6.58 -9.31
C LEU A 72 6.10 6.26 -10.78
N LEU A 73 4.91 5.75 -11.08
CA LEU A 73 4.48 5.45 -12.44
C LEU A 73 4.46 6.72 -13.30
N CYS A 74 3.90 7.81 -12.78
CA CYS A 74 3.88 9.10 -13.46
C CYS A 74 5.28 9.59 -13.76
N GLN A 75 6.19 9.46 -12.80
CA GLN A 75 7.59 9.85 -12.98
C GLN A 75 8.27 9.02 -14.07
N GLU A 76 8.09 7.71 -14.05
CA GLU A 76 8.67 6.81 -15.04
C GLU A 76 8.12 7.03 -16.44
N MET A 77 6.84 7.39 -16.56
CA MET A 77 6.19 7.69 -17.83
C MET A 77 6.38 9.14 -18.26
N ARG A 78 7.06 9.94 -17.45
CA ARG A 78 7.28 11.37 -17.70
C ARG A 78 5.99 12.15 -17.89
N ILE A 79 5.00 11.83 -17.06
CA ILE A 79 3.73 12.53 -17.03
C ILE A 79 3.83 13.69 -16.05
N GLU A 80 3.57 14.90 -16.54
CA GLU A 80 3.46 16.08 -15.67
C GLU A 80 2.03 16.17 -15.16
N ILE A 81 1.88 16.02 -13.83
CA ILE A 81 0.55 16.04 -13.21
C ILE A 81 0.11 17.51 -13.07
N PRO A 82 -1.09 17.89 -13.59
CA PRO A 82 -1.57 19.25 -13.44
C PRO A 82 -1.74 19.63 -11.96
N GLU A 83 -1.44 20.88 -11.63
CA GLU A 83 -1.57 21.38 -10.26
C GLU A 83 -3.01 21.40 -9.76
N ASP A 84 -3.96 21.50 -10.68
CA ASP A 84 -5.39 21.58 -10.35
C ASP A 84 -6.08 20.22 -10.21
N ILE A 85 -5.34 19.11 -10.39
CA ILE A 85 -5.92 17.80 -10.19
C ILE A 85 -6.29 17.61 -8.70
N LYS A 86 -7.44 17.00 -8.46
CA LYS A 86 -7.94 16.77 -7.11
C LYS A 86 -7.54 15.38 -6.63
N TYR A 87 -7.18 15.28 -5.35
CA TYR A 87 -6.86 14.00 -4.71
C TYR A 87 -7.84 13.71 -3.60
N PHE A 88 -8.42 12.53 -3.60
CA PHE A 88 -9.32 12.06 -2.56
C PHE A 88 -8.72 10.83 -1.90
N CYS A 89 -8.81 10.78 -0.58
CA CYS A 89 -8.29 9.65 0.20
C CYS A 89 -9.39 9.11 1.11
N ILE A 90 -9.39 7.79 1.30
CA ILE A 90 -10.45 7.14 2.09
C ILE A 90 -10.28 7.35 3.59
N THR A 91 -9.08 7.72 4.05
CA THR A 91 -8.83 8.00 5.47
C THR A 91 -7.99 9.25 5.62
N GLU A 92 -8.09 9.85 6.80
CA GLU A 92 -7.28 11.01 7.17
C GLU A 92 -5.79 10.69 7.20
N THR A 93 -5.43 9.49 7.67
CA THR A 93 -4.04 9.04 7.69
C THR A 93 -3.43 9.03 6.29
N ILE A 94 -4.16 8.53 5.30
CA ILE A 94 -3.71 8.51 3.91
C ILE A 94 -3.62 9.93 3.35
N SER A 95 -4.56 10.80 3.71
CA SER A 95 -4.55 12.19 3.29
C SER A 95 -3.31 12.93 3.80
N HIS A 96 -2.94 12.72 5.05
CA HIS A 96 -1.73 13.31 5.63
C HIS A 96 -0.45 12.80 4.95
N TYR A 97 -0.44 11.55 4.51
CA TYR A 97 0.71 10.98 3.83
C TYR A 97 1.02 11.67 2.50
N ILE A 98 -0.01 12.11 1.78
CA ILE A 98 0.17 12.74 0.46
C ILE A 98 0.64 14.20 0.55
N GLN A 99 0.47 14.84 1.69
CA GLN A 99 0.84 16.25 1.87
C GLN A 99 2.37 16.44 2.04
#